data_9c1db6fc17b0e8ade2af7a4405f2f981
#
_entry.id   9c1db6fc17b0e8ade2af7a4405f2f981
#
_cell.length_a   1.000
_cell.length_b   1.000
_cell.length_c   1.000
_cell.angle_alpha   90.00
_cell.angle_beta   90.00
_cell.angle_gamma   90.00
#
_symmetry.space_group_name_H-M   'P 1'
#
loop_
_entity.id
_entity.type
_entity.pdbx_description
1 polymer ?
#
loop_
_entity_poly.entity_id
_entity_poly.type
_entity_poly.pdbx_seq_one_letter_code
_entity_poly.pdbx_strand_id
1 'polypeptide(L)'
;MKKLFAFLALALSMNAFAGNVEAGKAAAQKYNCASCHGADYNSPIDPSYPKLAGQHSDYIEHALVAYQRGNGANGRGNAIMGGMAKPLSKKEISDIAAYLASLPGSLVTRK
;
A
#
# COMPACT_ATOMS: atom_id res chain seq x y z
N MET A 1 -54.76 -8.28 -0.85
CA MET A 1 -53.55 -8.28 -0.02
C MET A 1 -52.35 -7.96 -0.88
N LYS A 2 -51.83 -6.79 -0.72
CA LYS A 2 -50.64 -6.39 -1.47
C LYS A 2 -49.41 -6.83 -0.68
N LYS A 3 -48.70 -7.83 -1.19
CA LYS A 3 -47.44 -8.21 -0.65
C LYS A 3 -46.39 -7.21 -1.12
N LEU A 4 -45.95 -6.36 -0.24
CA LEU A 4 -44.79 -5.54 -0.45
C LEU A 4 -43.52 -6.43 -0.40
N PHE A 5 -43.03 -6.73 -1.57
CA PHE A 5 -41.68 -7.26 -1.66
C PHE A 5 -40.71 -6.08 -1.51
N ALA A 6 -40.24 -5.86 -0.30
CA ALA A 6 -39.07 -5.04 -0.13
C ALA A 6 -37.87 -5.81 -0.70
N PHE A 7 -37.54 -5.48 -1.93
CA PHE A 7 -36.22 -5.85 -2.42
C PHE A 7 -35.19 -5.04 -1.63
N LEU A 8 -34.67 -5.65 -0.60
CA LEU A 8 -33.43 -5.18 -0.04
C LEU A 8 -32.41 -5.43 -1.12
N ALA A 9 -32.13 -4.41 -1.94
CA ALA A 9 -30.97 -4.40 -2.78
C ALA A 9 -29.78 -4.40 -1.82
N LEU A 10 -29.24 -5.57 -1.55
CA LEU A 10 -27.96 -5.70 -0.92
C LEU A 10 -26.98 -5.11 -1.93
N ALA A 11 -26.69 -3.82 -1.78
CA ALA A 11 -25.56 -3.22 -2.43
C ALA A 11 -24.35 -3.88 -1.79
N LEU A 12 -23.94 -5.00 -2.36
CA LEU A 12 -22.61 -5.54 -2.15
C LEU A 12 -21.65 -4.48 -2.68
N SER A 13 -21.23 -3.59 -1.80
CA SER A 13 -20.10 -2.75 -2.09
C SER A 13 -18.90 -3.68 -2.18
N MET A 14 -18.52 -4.00 -3.40
CA MET A 14 -17.35 -4.78 -3.74
C MET A 14 -16.07 -3.94 -3.49
N ASN A 15 -15.93 -3.40 -2.28
CA ASN A 15 -14.71 -2.75 -1.84
C ASN A 15 -13.70 -3.75 -1.28
N ALA A 16 -13.88 -5.04 -1.59
CA ALA A 16 -13.08 -6.12 -1.01
C ALA A 16 -11.59 -6.07 -1.38
N PHE A 17 -11.18 -5.23 -2.37
CA PHE A 17 -9.81 -5.22 -2.89
C PHE A 17 -9.16 -3.84 -2.89
N ALA A 18 -9.89 -2.78 -2.61
CA ALA A 18 -9.31 -1.45 -2.48
C ALA A 18 -8.78 -1.27 -1.05
N GLY A 19 -7.50 -0.97 -0.93
CA GLY A 19 -6.91 -0.60 0.34
C GLY A 19 -7.55 0.68 0.90
N ASN A 20 -7.51 0.82 2.21
CA ASN A 20 -8.05 1.97 2.92
C ASN A 20 -6.93 2.98 3.19
N VAL A 21 -7.09 4.21 2.70
CA VAL A 21 -6.07 5.27 2.83
C VAL A 21 -5.80 5.61 4.30
N GLU A 22 -6.83 5.76 5.12
CA GLU A 22 -6.65 6.11 6.54
C GLU A 22 -5.99 4.98 7.33
N ALA A 23 -6.39 3.74 7.09
CA ALA A 23 -5.75 2.57 7.67
C ALA A 23 -4.30 2.43 7.20
N GLY A 24 -4.03 2.77 5.95
CA GLY A 24 -2.68 2.77 5.38
C GLY A 24 -1.77 3.81 6.03
N LYS A 25 -2.30 4.99 6.29
CA LYS A 25 -1.58 6.03 7.04
C LYS A 25 -1.19 5.53 8.43
N ALA A 26 -2.13 4.94 9.14
CA ALA A 26 -1.88 4.40 10.47
C ALA A 26 -0.84 3.27 10.45
N ALA A 27 -0.94 2.35 9.48
CA ALA A 27 0.02 1.27 9.32
C ALA A 27 1.42 1.78 8.97
N ALA A 28 1.53 2.74 8.05
CA ALA A 28 2.81 3.35 7.69
C ALA A 28 3.47 4.04 8.89
N GLN A 29 2.70 4.67 9.75
CA GLN A 29 3.20 5.25 10.99
C GLN A 29 3.64 4.18 11.98
N LYS A 30 2.86 3.12 12.14
CA LYS A 30 3.17 1.99 13.02
C LYS A 30 4.52 1.35 12.67
N TYR A 31 4.82 1.22 11.40
CA TYR A 31 6.06 0.60 10.90
C TYR A 31 7.17 1.59 10.58
N ASN A 32 7.00 2.87 10.88
CA ASN A 32 8.01 3.93 10.69
C ASN A 32 8.54 4.05 9.26
N CYS A 33 7.71 3.87 8.28
CA CYS A 33 8.13 3.96 6.87
C CYS A 33 8.77 5.32 6.54
N ALA A 34 8.23 6.40 7.10
CA ALA A 34 8.70 7.75 6.89
C ALA A 34 10.13 8.00 7.38
N SER A 35 10.61 7.21 8.33
CA SER A 35 11.98 7.42 8.87
C SER A 35 13.07 7.24 7.83
N CYS A 36 12.82 6.45 6.79
CA CYS A 36 13.74 6.25 5.67
C CYS A 36 13.26 6.92 4.38
N HIS A 37 11.96 6.88 4.11
CA HIS A 37 11.38 7.38 2.87
C HIS A 37 11.00 8.86 2.90
N GLY A 38 11.16 9.52 4.06
CA GLY A 38 10.82 10.92 4.27
C GLY A 38 9.40 11.11 4.81
N ALA A 39 9.19 12.22 5.52
CA ALA A 39 7.88 12.53 6.12
C ALA A 39 6.77 12.69 5.08
N ASP A 40 7.13 13.15 3.89
CA ASP A 40 6.24 13.30 2.73
C ASP A 40 6.32 12.11 1.75
N TYR A 41 7.14 11.10 2.07
CA TYR A 41 7.42 9.95 1.20
C TYR A 41 7.99 10.33 -0.18
N ASN A 42 8.49 11.55 -0.31
CA ASN A 42 9.06 12.10 -1.53
C ASN A 42 10.47 12.67 -1.33
N SER A 43 10.94 12.68 -0.09
CA SER A 43 12.25 13.21 0.31
C SER A 43 12.96 12.18 1.19
N PRO A 44 13.42 11.05 0.60
CA PRO A 44 14.08 10.00 1.38
C PRO A 44 15.39 10.53 1.99
N ILE A 45 15.78 9.95 3.11
CA ILE A 45 17.00 10.36 3.83
C ILE A 45 18.29 9.96 3.11
N ASP A 46 18.20 9.06 2.15
CA ASP A 46 19.31 8.58 1.35
C ASP A 46 18.89 8.50 -0.12
N PRO A 47 19.74 8.93 -1.07
CA PRO A 47 19.40 8.87 -2.50
C PRO A 47 19.12 7.48 -3.04
N SER A 48 19.62 6.44 -2.37
CA SER A 48 19.36 5.05 -2.75
C SER A 48 17.96 4.56 -2.35
N TYR A 49 17.28 5.27 -1.47
CA TYR A 49 15.93 4.94 -1.05
C TYR A 49 14.91 5.54 -2.01
N PRO A 50 13.91 4.76 -2.45
CA PRO A 50 12.98 5.28 -3.44
C PRO A 50 11.98 6.28 -2.85
N LYS A 51 11.56 7.21 -3.69
CA LYS A 51 10.39 8.04 -3.46
C LYS A 51 9.15 7.18 -3.67
N LEU A 52 8.19 7.28 -2.77
CA LEU A 52 7.00 6.43 -2.78
C LEU A 52 5.71 7.20 -3.05
N ALA A 53 5.67 8.49 -2.73
CA ALA A 53 4.47 9.30 -2.88
C ALA A 53 3.99 9.35 -4.33
N GLY A 54 2.70 9.07 -4.54
CA GLY A 54 2.09 9.11 -5.86
C GLY A 54 2.37 7.91 -6.77
N GLN A 55 3.09 6.90 -6.28
CA GLN A 55 3.32 5.67 -7.04
C GLN A 55 2.01 4.87 -7.17
N HIS A 56 1.89 4.06 -8.21
CA HIS A 56 0.73 3.19 -8.39
C HIS A 56 0.60 2.20 -7.23
N SER A 57 -0.62 2.05 -6.71
CA SER A 57 -0.87 1.19 -5.54
C SER A 57 -0.55 -0.28 -5.81
N ASP A 58 -0.89 -0.80 -6.97
CA ASP A 58 -0.58 -2.18 -7.34
C ASP A 58 0.93 -2.42 -7.44
N TYR A 59 1.69 -1.45 -7.94
CA TYR A 59 3.15 -1.55 -7.95
C TYR A 59 3.72 -1.63 -6.53
N ILE A 60 3.22 -0.81 -5.61
CA ILE A 60 3.67 -0.82 -4.21
C ILE A 60 3.32 -2.16 -3.55
N GLU A 61 2.11 -2.67 -3.77
CA GLU A 61 1.70 -3.99 -3.26
C GLU A 61 2.64 -5.10 -3.73
N HIS A 62 2.88 -5.15 -5.04
CA HIS A 62 3.78 -6.15 -5.62
C HIS A 62 5.20 -6.02 -5.08
N ALA A 63 5.69 -4.80 -4.90
CA ALA A 63 7.02 -4.55 -4.36
C ALA A 63 7.13 -5.05 -2.91
N LEU A 64 6.17 -4.74 -2.05
CA LEU A 64 6.18 -5.18 -0.66
C LEU A 64 6.11 -6.71 -0.54
N VAL A 65 5.26 -7.34 -1.34
CA VAL A 65 5.17 -8.81 -1.40
C VAL A 65 6.49 -9.41 -1.89
N ALA A 66 7.12 -8.80 -2.89
CA ALA A 66 8.41 -9.27 -3.40
C ALA A 66 9.50 -9.18 -2.32
N TYR A 67 9.52 -8.13 -1.51
CA TYR A 67 10.43 -8.04 -0.37
C TYR A 67 10.17 -9.12 0.68
N GLN A 68 8.90 -9.46 0.93
CA GLN A 68 8.56 -10.57 1.84
C GLN A 68 9.09 -11.91 1.34
N ARG A 69 9.12 -12.11 0.03
CA ARG A 69 9.67 -13.34 -0.59
C ARG A 69 11.19 -13.41 -0.50
N GLY A 70 11.85 -12.26 -0.40
CA GLY A 70 13.30 -12.20 -0.29
C GLY A 70 14.01 -12.68 -1.55
N ASN A 71 15.08 -13.48 -1.38
CA ASN A 71 15.94 -13.94 -2.47
C ASN A 71 15.35 -15.06 -3.34
N GLY A 72 14.13 -15.49 -3.06
CA GLY A 72 13.47 -16.54 -3.82
C GLY A 72 12.98 -16.08 -5.20
N ALA A 73 12.37 -17.01 -5.93
CA ALA A 73 11.74 -16.71 -7.23
C ALA A 73 10.67 -15.62 -7.07
N ASN A 74 10.67 -14.66 -7.98
CA ASN A 74 9.77 -13.50 -7.96
C ASN A 74 9.90 -12.63 -6.69
N GLY A 75 11.04 -12.72 -6.00
CA GLY A 75 11.33 -11.92 -4.82
C GLY A 75 12.29 -10.78 -5.11
N ARG A 76 12.46 -9.93 -4.09
CA ARG A 76 13.48 -8.89 -4.04
C ARG A 76 14.37 -9.10 -2.83
N GLY A 77 15.65 -9.38 -3.08
CA GLY A 77 16.63 -9.54 -2.02
C GLY A 77 17.13 -8.20 -1.51
N ASN A 78 16.53 -7.69 -0.45
CA ASN A 78 16.99 -6.50 0.24
C ASN A 78 16.82 -6.71 1.75
N ALA A 79 17.92 -6.66 2.49
CA ALA A 79 17.90 -6.96 3.92
C ALA A 79 17.05 -5.97 4.72
N ILE A 80 17.12 -4.69 4.39
CA ILE A 80 16.38 -3.62 5.09
C ILE A 80 14.90 -3.74 4.80
N MET A 81 14.50 -3.65 3.52
CA MET A 81 13.09 -3.72 3.15
C MET A 81 12.49 -5.10 3.38
N GLY A 82 13.27 -6.16 3.23
CA GLY A 82 12.83 -7.51 3.60
C GLY A 82 12.42 -7.59 5.06
N GLY A 83 13.22 -7.04 5.96
CA GLY A 83 12.92 -6.96 7.39
C GLY A 83 11.71 -6.07 7.69
N MET A 84 11.55 -4.96 6.98
CA MET A 84 10.42 -4.04 7.15
C MET A 84 9.11 -4.61 6.62
N ALA A 85 9.16 -5.29 5.48
CA ALA A 85 7.96 -5.83 4.83
C ALA A 85 7.46 -7.14 5.47
N LYS A 86 8.36 -7.92 6.04
CA LYS A 86 8.05 -9.26 6.54
C LYS A 86 6.88 -9.32 7.53
N PRO A 87 6.75 -8.41 8.52
CA PRO A 87 5.64 -8.46 9.47
C PRO A 87 4.30 -7.98 8.92
N LEU A 88 4.26 -7.40 7.71
CA LEU A 88 3.04 -6.82 7.17
C LEU A 88 2.04 -7.90 6.76
N SER A 89 0.78 -7.72 7.15
CA SER A 89 -0.32 -8.52 6.63
C SER A 89 -0.68 -8.10 5.20
N LYS A 90 -1.41 -8.94 4.49
CA LYS A 90 -1.95 -8.59 3.17
C LYS A 90 -2.79 -7.32 3.21
N LYS A 91 -3.61 -7.18 4.25
CA LYS A 91 -4.43 -5.99 4.44
C LYS A 91 -3.58 -4.74 4.66
N GLU A 92 -2.56 -4.82 5.50
CA GLU A 92 -1.66 -3.70 5.76
C GLU A 92 -0.90 -3.29 4.49
N ILE A 93 -0.46 -4.24 3.69
CA ILE A 93 0.18 -3.98 2.39
C ILE A 93 -0.78 -3.22 1.46
N SER A 94 -2.00 -3.69 1.33
CA SER A 94 -3.01 -3.05 0.49
C SER A 94 -3.35 -1.65 0.97
N ASP A 95 -3.51 -1.47 2.28
CA ASP A 95 -3.81 -0.18 2.90
C ASP A 95 -2.65 0.82 2.74
N ILE A 96 -1.43 0.39 3.01
CA ILE A 96 -0.22 1.22 2.82
C ILE A 96 -0.09 1.64 1.37
N ALA A 97 -0.28 0.71 0.44
CA ALA A 97 -0.22 1.00 -0.99
C ALA A 97 -1.24 2.05 -1.41
N ALA A 98 -2.48 1.94 -0.93
CA ALA A 98 -3.53 2.93 -1.19
C ALA A 98 -3.16 4.30 -0.62
N TYR A 99 -2.64 4.34 0.59
CA TYR A 99 -2.20 5.59 1.23
C TYR A 99 -1.08 6.26 0.44
N LEU A 100 -0.01 5.55 0.13
CA LEU A 100 1.13 6.10 -0.61
C LEU A 100 0.74 6.57 -2.01
N ALA A 101 -0.11 5.82 -2.70
CA ALA A 101 -0.61 6.21 -4.02
C ALA A 101 -1.45 7.50 -3.98
N SER A 102 -2.11 7.78 -2.87
CA SER A 102 -2.94 8.97 -2.68
C SER A 102 -2.14 10.25 -2.41
N LEU A 103 -0.87 10.12 -2.06
CA LEU A 103 -0.04 11.27 -1.70
C LEU A 103 0.45 12.01 -2.94
N PRO A 104 0.54 13.37 -2.87
CA PRO A 104 1.17 14.13 -3.94
C PRO A 104 2.67 13.83 -3.97
N GLY A 105 3.20 13.56 -5.15
CA GLY A 105 4.61 13.25 -5.34
C GLY A 105 5.16 13.86 -6.62
N SER A 106 6.47 13.74 -6.79
CA SER A 106 7.17 14.18 -8.00
C SER A 106 7.25 13.11 -9.08
N LEU A 107 6.72 11.91 -8.81
CA LEU A 107 6.71 10.82 -9.78
C LEU A 107 5.72 11.13 -10.90
N VAL A 108 6.18 11.00 -12.15
CA VAL A 108 5.32 11.13 -13.32
C VAL A 108 4.82 9.74 -13.69
N THR A 109 3.54 9.49 -13.42
CA THR A 109 2.90 8.24 -13.82
C THR A 109 2.07 8.49 -15.07
N ARG A 110 2.35 7.76 -16.13
CA ARG A 110 1.53 7.81 -17.34
C ARG A 110 0.36 6.84 -17.18
N LYS A 111 -0.83 7.35 -17.40
CA LYS A 111 -2.04 6.53 -17.46
C LYS A 111 -2.17 5.88 -18.82
#